data_77dba8b402c61a3195c77fdb45901c3f
#
_entry.id   77dba8b402c61a3195c77fdb45901c3f
#
_cell.length_a   1.000
_cell.length_b   1.000
_cell.length_c   1.000
_cell.angle_alpha   90.00
_cell.angle_beta   90.00
_cell.angle_gamma   90.00
#
_symmetry.space_group_name_H-M   'P 1'
#
loop_
_entity.id
_entity.type
_entity.pdbx_description
1 polymer ?
#
loop_
_entity_poly.entity_id
_entity_poly.type
_entity_poly.pdbx_seq_one_letter_code
_entity_poly.pdbx_strand_id
1 'polypeptide(L)'
;RGTMIVAICVGVFSFLVNMFQPKIRGAEVNFGVVDEGAVEVSVYATGKVVPFAEEVITSPVSSKVLEVYKKSGDRVQKDEPLLQLDLETIRTEYETKKESLEMQLNKLDLQRKTIASDLAEMKMQVDIDEMMLKRTLVSLNNERYLDSIGASTREKVREAELNYTVKQMQLEQLKRKFENKKSTSQSEIRSLELDYKIAKRNMDLLFKTLGEAQVMAPR
;
A
#
# COMPACT_ATOMS: atom_id res chain seq x y z
N ARG A 1 -15.44 -128.23 33.58
CA ARG A 1 -15.66 -127.62 32.23
C ARG A 1 -15.95 -126.12 32.31
N GLY A 2 -16.54 -125.59 33.45
CA GLY A 2 -16.81 -124.15 33.58
C GLY A 2 -15.63 -123.29 33.80
N THR A 3 -14.50 -123.73 34.37
CA THR A 3 -13.30 -122.93 34.65
C THR A 3 -12.47 -122.65 33.38
N MET A 4 -12.55 -123.51 32.40
CA MET A 4 -11.81 -123.36 31.15
C MET A 4 -12.48 -122.25 30.26
N ILE A 5 -13.80 -122.18 30.29
CA ILE A 5 -14.57 -121.14 29.54
C ILE A 5 -14.34 -119.78 30.14
N VAL A 6 -14.27 -119.60 31.43
CA VAL A 6 -14.00 -118.30 32.11
C VAL A 6 -12.56 -117.83 31.78
N ALA A 7 -11.58 -118.77 31.79
CA ALA A 7 -10.21 -118.42 31.44
C ALA A 7 -10.08 -117.89 29.99
N ILE A 8 -10.81 -118.51 29.05
CA ILE A 8 -10.87 -118.09 27.67
C ILE A 8 -11.54 -116.73 27.53
N CYS A 9 -12.67 -116.51 28.22
CA CYS A 9 -13.34 -115.24 28.21
C CYS A 9 -12.49 -114.08 28.75
N VAL A 10 -11.76 -114.28 29.85
CA VAL A 10 -10.83 -113.31 30.44
C VAL A 10 -9.67 -113.06 29.51
N GLY A 11 -9.12 -114.14 28.83
CA GLY A 11 -8.08 -113.96 27.85
C GLY A 11 -8.51 -113.13 26.65
N VAL A 12 -9.68 -113.38 26.08
CA VAL A 12 -10.26 -112.64 24.96
C VAL A 12 -10.55 -111.22 25.36
N PHE A 13 -11.10 -111.05 26.57
CA PHE A 13 -11.38 -109.71 27.09
C PHE A 13 -10.10 -108.86 27.29
N SER A 14 -9.07 -109.50 27.86
CA SER A 14 -7.76 -108.86 28.05
C SER A 14 -7.12 -108.46 26.68
N PHE A 15 -7.28 -109.38 25.69
CA PHE A 15 -6.80 -109.15 24.37
C PHE A 15 -7.50 -108.00 23.65
N LEU A 16 -8.81 -107.93 23.77
CA LEU A 16 -9.63 -106.87 23.26
C LEU A 16 -9.31 -105.46 23.87
N VAL A 17 -9.15 -105.44 25.23
CA VAL A 17 -8.78 -104.22 25.94
C VAL A 17 -7.42 -103.72 25.49
N ASN A 18 -6.48 -104.60 25.25
CA ASN A 18 -5.16 -104.20 24.77
C ASN A 18 -5.17 -103.75 23.31
N MET A 19 -6.12 -104.29 22.50
CA MET A 19 -6.29 -103.88 21.10
C MET A 19 -6.91 -102.48 20.90
N PHE A 20 -7.74 -102.10 21.88
CA PHE A 20 -8.45 -100.77 21.83
C PHE A 20 -7.73 -99.71 22.61
N GLN A 21 -6.52 -99.87 23.10
CA GLN A 21 -5.75 -98.77 23.68
C GLN A 21 -5.28 -97.83 22.57
N PRO A 22 -5.77 -96.65 22.53
CA PRO A 22 -5.25 -95.70 21.55
C PRO A 22 -3.81 -95.34 21.91
N LYS A 23 -2.88 -95.83 21.13
CA LYS A 23 -1.48 -95.41 21.22
C LYS A 23 -1.32 -94.09 20.45
N ILE A 24 -1.24 -93.06 21.19
CA ILE A 24 -0.90 -91.71 20.59
C ILE A 24 0.59 -91.88 20.12
N ARG A 25 0.79 -91.82 18.83
CA ARG A 25 2.12 -91.78 18.22
C ARG A 25 2.69 -90.40 18.36
N GLY A 26 3.91 -90.27 18.89
CA GLY A 26 4.56 -88.93 19.08
C GLY A 26 4.75 -88.15 17.78
N ALA A 27 4.56 -88.87 16.60
CA ALA A 27 4.59 -88.18 15.31
C ALA A 27 3.32 -87.40 14.97
N GLU A 28 2.22 -87.60 15.72
CA GLU A 28 0.96 -86.90 15.48
C GLU A 28 0.80 -85.65 16.39
N VAL A 29 1.76 -85.41 17.31
CA VAL A 29 1.70 -84.33 18.26
C VAL A 29 2.87 -83.37 17.90
N ASN A 30 2.47 -82.19 17.49
CA ASN A 30 3.47 -81.12 17.27
C ASN A 30 3.84 -80.53 18.65
N PHE A 31 5.09 -80.74 19.02
CA PHE A 31 5.64 -80.10 20.21
C PHE A 31 6.23 -78.77 19.82
N GLY A 32 5.67 -77.67 20.38
CA GLY A 32 6.33 -76.38 20.30
C GLY A 32 7.17 -76.16 21.54
N VAL A 33 8.41 -75.82 21.34
CA VAL A 33 9.27 -75.35 22.43
C VAL A 33 8.86 -73.93 22.75
N VAL A 34 8.40 -73.63 23.95
CA VAL A 34 8.13 -72.28 24.44
C VAL A 34 9.47 -71.71 24.84
N ASP A 35 9.90 -70.74 24.11
CA ASP A 35 11.13 -70.00 24.38
C ASP A 35 10.68 -68.54 24.88
N GLU A 36 11.37 -68.03 25.89
CA GLU A 36 11.17 -66.67 26.36
C GLU A 36 12.09 -65.76 25.54
N GLY A 37 11.46 -65.03 24.66
CA GLY A 37 12.18 -64.03 23.86
C GLY A 37 11.56 -62.66 24.04
N ALA A 38 12.37 -61.64 23.90
CA ALA A 38 11.89 -60.24 23.80
C ALA A 38 11.21 -60.02 22.46
N VAL A 39 9.94 -59.63 22.48
CA VAL A 39 9.22 -59.24 21.28
C VAL A 39 9.47 -57.74 21.04
N GLU A 40 10.27 -57.41 20.04
CA GLU A 40 10.40 -56.02 19.60
C GLU A 40 9.19 -55.66 18.74
N VAL A 41 8.34 -54.81 19.27
CA VAL A 41 7.24 -54.20 18.52
C VAL A 41 7.76 -52.95 17.81
N SER A 42 8.04 -53.07 16.53
CA SER A 42 8.42 -51.91 15.71
C SER A 42 7.18 -51.20 15.16
N VAL A 43 6.98 -49.95 15.56
CA VAL A 43 5.94 -49.09 15.01
C VAL A 43 6.56 -48.27 13.89
N TYR A 44 6.14 -48.50 12.66
CA TYR A 44 6.56 -47.71 11.52
C TYR A 44 5.57 -46.57 11.33
N ALA A 45 6.06 -45.32 11.37
CA ALA A 45 5.30 -44.15 11.05
C ALA A 45 5.95 -43.39 9.90
N THR A 46 5.15 -42.98 8.92
CA THR A 46 5.60 -42.09 7.87
C THR A 46 5.30 -40.65 8.29
N GLY A 47 6.32 -39.80 8.29
CA GLY A 47 6.21 -38.38 8.59
C GLY A 47 6.78 -37.55 7.42
N LYS A 48 6.21 -36.35 7.21
CA LYS A 48 6.76 -35.34 6.31
C LYS A 48 7.53 -34.32 7.14
N VAL A 49 8.82 -34.17 6.84
CA VAL A 49 9.63 -33.12 7.44
C VAL A 49 9.25 -31.81 6.77
N VAL A 50 8.79 -30.86 7.56
CA VAL A 50 8.50 -29.51 7.10
C VAL A 50 9.41 -28.53 7.84
N PRO A 51 9.84 -27.43 7.19
CA PRO A 51 10.65 -26.43 7.86
C PRO A 51 9.85 -25.76 8.99
N PHE A 52 10.53 -25.37 10.07
CA PHE A 52 9.92 -24.66 11.19
C PHE A 52 9.37 -23.28 10.79
N ALA A 53 10.07 -22.61 9.87
CA ALA A 53 9.67 -21.35 9.30
C ALA A 53 9.99 -21.35 7.79
N GLU A 54 9.05 -20.90 7.00
CA GLU A 54 9.17 -20.68 5.57
C GLU A 54 8.78 -19.25 5.27
N GLU A 55 9.62 -18.51 4.55
CA GLU A 55 9.37 -17.13 4.19
C GLU A 55 9.44 -16.98 2.68
N VAL A 56 8.35 -16.48 2.09
CA VAL A 56 8.26 -16.25 0.64
C VAL A 56 8.72 -14.84 0.37
N ILE A 57 9.83 -14.68 -0.33
CA ILE A 57 10.35 -13.39 -0.77
C ILE A 57 9.76 -13.09 -2.14
N THR A 58 9.00 -11.99 -2.21
CA THR A 58 8.42 -11.50 -3.47
C THR A 58 9.21 -10.29 -3.93
N SER A 59 9.65 -10.30 -5.20
CA SER A 59 10.27 -9.11 -5.79
C SER A 59 9.27 -7.96 -5.88
N PRO A 60 9.60 -6.75 -5.43
CA PRO A 60 8.73 -5.58 -5.56
C PRO A 60 8.64 -5.08 -7.01
N VAL A 61 9.51 -5.58 -7.89
CA VAL A 61 9.61 -5.16 -9.28
C VAL A 61 9.65 -6.34 -10.23
N SER A 62 9.04 -6.17 -11.40
CA SER A 62 9.15 -7.11 -12.51
C SER A 62 10.40 -6.77 -13.33
N SER A 63 11.46 -7.54 -13.14
CA SER A 63 12.76 -7.30 -13.72
C SER A 63 13.49 -8.59 -14.07
N LYS A 64 14.51 -8.50 -14.91
CA LYS A 64 15.39 -9.65 -15.20
C LYS A 64 16.38 -9.87 -14.06
N VAL A 65 16.66 -11.13 -13.77
CA VAL A 65 17.74 -11.49 -12.85
C VAL A 65 19.06 -11.42 -13.63
N LEU A 66 19.98 -10.59 -13.16
CA LEU A 66 21.32 -10.49 -13.72
C LEU A 66 22.24 -11.53 -13.15
N GLU A 67 22.19 -11.73 -11.83
CA GLU A 67 23.07 -12.66 -11.15
C GLU A 67 22.35 -13.30 -9.94
N VAL A 68 22.67 -14.57 -9.68
CA VAL A 68 22.17 -15.33 -8.53
C VAL A 68 23.36 -15.64 -7.64
N TYR A 69 23.40 -15.01 -6.46
CA TYR A 69 24.52 -15.18 -5.51
C TYR A 69 24.40 -16.44 -4.67
N LYS A 70 23.18 -16.90 -4.40
CA LYS A 70 22.91 -18.07 -3.56
C LYS A 70 22.09 -19.12 -4.31
N LYS A 71 22.49 -20.37 -4.16
CA LYS A 71 21.80 -21.52 -4.77
C LYS A 71 20.98 -22.28 -3.73
N SER A 72 20.09 -23.14 -4.21
CA SER A 72 19.32 -24.01 -3.32
C SER A 72 20.25 -24.90 -2.49
N GLY A 73 20.08 -24.88 -1.17
CA GLY A 73 20.92 -25.59 -0.21
C GLY A 73 22.00 -24.74 0.47
N ASP A 74 22.26 -23.53 -0.03
CA ASP A 74 23.22 -22.60 0.60
C ASP A 74 22.68 -22.05 1.91
N ARG A 75 23.58 -21.82 2.87
CA ARG A 75 23.25 -21.09 4.10
C ARG A 75 23.30 -19.60 3.82
N VAL A 76 22.31 -18.90 4.32
CA VAL A 76 22.20 -17.43 4.20
C VAL A 76 22.13 -16.80 5.58
N GLN A 77 22.69 -15.61 5.69
CA GLN A 77 22.59 -14.76 6.87
C GLN A 77 21.56 -13.65 6.62
N LYS A 78 21.06 -13.07 7.68
CA LYS A 78 20.18 -11.91 7.59
C LYS A 78 20.83 -10.78 6.77
N ASP A 79 20.04 -10.13 5.93
CA ASP A 79 20.46 -9.02 5.05
C ASP A 79 21.56 -9.41 4.03
N GLU A 80 21.76 -10.71 3.79
CA GLU A 80 22.67 -11.17 2.74
C GLU A 80 21.99 -11.12 1.37
N PRO A 81 22.66 -10.58 0.32
CA PRO A 81 22.09 -10.50 -1.01
C PRO A 81 21.93 -11.90 -1.62
N LEU A 82 20.74 -12.20 -2.12
CA LEU A 82 20.40 -13.49 -2.72
C LEU A 82 20.56 -13.47 -4.24
N LEU A 83 20.09 -12.38 -4.85
CA LEU A 83 20.15 -12.20 -6.30
C LEU A 83 20.21 -10.71 -6.66
N GLN A 84 20.74 -10.43 -7.85
CA GLN A 84 20.79 -9.10 -8.42
C GLN A 84 19.78 -8.97 -9.56
N LEU A 85 18.95 -7.95 -9.48
CA LEU A 85 17.97 -7.59 -10.51
C LEU A 85 18.54 -6.54 -11.46
N ASP A 86 18.04 -6.52 -12.69
CA ASP A 86 18.27 -5.44 -13.64
C ASP A 86 17.35 -4.27 -13.29
N LEU A 87 17.93 -3.20 -12.76
CA LEU A 87 17.21 -2.03 -12.31
C LEU A 87 17.34 -0.83 -13.24
N GLU A 88 17.97 -0.99 -14.41
CA GLU A 88 18.25 0.12 -15.32
C GLU A 88 16.96 0.81 -15.79
N THR A 89 15.95 0.03 -16.15
CA THR A 89 14.65 0.59 -16.57
C THR A 89 13.99 1.41 -15.46
N ILE A 90 14.01 0.91 -14.23
CA ILE A 90 13.39 1.59 -13.08
C ILE A 90 14.19 2.83 -12.69
N ARG A 91 15.52 2.76 -12.80
CA ARG A 91 16.39 3.93 -12.57
C ARG A 91 16.09 5.03 -13.59
N THR A 92 15.96 4.68 -14.87
CA THR A 92 15.60 5.62 -15.93
C THR A 92 14.21 6.23 -15.69
N GLU A 93 13.25 5.42 -15.27
CA GLU A 93 11.92 5.91 -14.89
C GLU A 93 11.97 6.87 -13.70
N TYR A 94 12.76 6.56 -12.68
CA TYR A 94 12.95 7.45 -11.53
C TYR A 94 13.56 8.79 -11.93
N GLU A 95 14.63 8.79 -12.76
CA GLU A 95 15.22 10.04 -13.24
C GLU A 95 14.23 10.86 -14.08
N THR A 96 13.48 10.23 -14.97
CA THR A 96 12.42 10.90 -15.74
C THR A 96 11.34 11.51 -14.85
N LYS A 97 10.92 10.79 -13.80
CA LYS A 97 9.95 11.31 -12.83
C LYS A 97 10.51 12.47 -12.01
N LYS A 98 11.79 12.40 -11.65
CA LYS A 98 12.50 13.48 -10.94
C LYS A 98 12.57 14.76 -11.77
N GLU A 99 12.95 14.64 -13.05
CA GLU A 99 12.96 15.76 -13.97
C GLU A 99 11.56 16.36 -14.19
N SER A 100 10.55 15.50 -14.33
CA SER A 100 9.14 15.92 -14.42
C SER A 100 8.69 16.67 -13.16
N LEU A 101 9.11 16.22 -11.98
CA LEU A 101 8.78 16.88 -10.71
C LEU A 101 9.43 18.27 -10.62
N GLU A 102 10.69 18.41 -11.06
CA GLU A 102 11.38 19.71 -11.12
C GLU A 102 10.67 20.66 -12.09
N MET A 103 10.25 20.17 -13.24
CA MET A 103 9.45 20.94 -14.21
C MET A 103 8.13 21.42 -13.61
N GLN A 104 7.42 20.57 -12.83
CA GLN A 104 6.19 20.95 -12.14
C GLN A 104 6.44 22.00 -11.05
N LEU A 105 7.55 21.90 -10.32
CA LEU A 105 7.95 22.90 -9.32
C LEU A 105 8.19 24.27 -9.98
N ASN A 106 8.97 24.28 -11.07
CA ASN A 106 9.24 25.50 -11.84
C ASN A 106 7.94 26.13 -12.38
N LYS A 107 7.00 25.30 -12.88
CA LYS A 107 5.70 25.76 -13.33
C LYS A 107 4.89 26.37 -12.19
N LEU A 108 4.88 25.75 -11.02
CA LEU A 108 4.19 26.27 -9.82
C LEU A 108 4.78 27.63 -9.40
N ASP A 109 6.10 27.76 -9.36
CA ASP A 109 6.77 29.00 -8.98
C ASP A 109 6.53 30.12 -10.01
N LEU A 110 6.54 29.80 -11.30
CA LEU A 110 6.18 30.76 -12.35
C LEU A 110 4.72 31.23 -12.17
N GLN A 111 3.79 30.32 -11.97
CA GLN A 111 2.38 30.65 -11.78
C GLN A 111 2.15 31.52 -10.53
N ARG A 112 2.83 31.24 -9.43
CA ARG A 112 2.80 32.07 -8.22
C ARG A 112 3.26 33.50 -8.50
N LYS A 113 4.37 33.65 -9.22
CA LYS A 113 4.91 34.98 -9.58
C LYS A 113 3.95 35.72 -10.51
N THR A 114 3.39 35.06 -11.51
CA THR A 114 2.41 35.64 -12.42
C THR A 114 1.16 36.12 -11.67
N ILE A 115 0.59 35.27 -10.84
CA ILE A 115 -0.58 35.61 -10.02
C ILE A 115 -0.28 36.78 -9.06
N ALA A 116 0.90 36.78 -8.43
CA ALA A 116 1.30 37.85 -7.54
C ALA A 116 1.41 39.19 -8.28
N SER A 117 1.96 39.18 -9.51
CA SER A 117 2.02 40.37 -10.36
C SER A 117 0.63 40.87 -10.78
N ASP A 118 -0.24 39.95 -11.25
CA ASP A 118 -1.62 40.30 -11.65
C ASP A 118 -2.41 40.89 -10.49
N LEU A 119 -2.30 40.30 -9.30
CA LEU A 119 -2.98 40.81 -8.11
C LEU A 119 -2.43 42.17 -7.65
N ALA A 120 -1.13 42.40 -7.77
CA ALA A 120 -0.49 43.65 -7.47
C ALA A 120 -0.97 44.77 -8.43
N GLU A 121 -1.06 44.47 -9.73
CA GLU A 121 -1.61 45.40 -10.73
C GLU A 121 -3.08 45.76 -10.47
N MET A 122 -3.91 44.73 -10.23
CA MET A 122 -5.33 44.97 -9.89
C MET A 122 -5.49 45.76 -8.60
N LYS A 123 -4.65 45.51 -7.59
CA LYS A 123 -4.65 46.25 -6.34
C LYS A 123 -4.30 47.73 -6.59
N MET A 124 -3.29 47.99 -7.41
CA MET A 124 -2.93 49.37 -7.79
C MET A 124 -4.08 50.06 -8.49
N GLN A 125 -4.84 49.40 -9.36
CA GLN A 125 -6.00 49.97 -10.02
C GLN A 125 -7.10 50.29 -9.02
N VAL A 126 -7.34 49.43 -8.02
CA VAL A 126 -8.28 49.70 -6.92
C VAL A 126 -7.88 50.97 -6.15
N ASP A 127 -6.59 51.13 -5.84
CA ASP A 127 -6.06 52.25 -5.09
C ASP A 127 -6.19 53.57 -5.90
N ILE A 128 -5.95 53.50 -7.24
CA ILE A 128 -6.17 54.63 -8.15
C ILE A 128 -7.66 55.05 -8.15
N ASP A 129 -8.58 54.09 -8.30
CA ASP A 129 -10.01 54.39 -8.35
C ASP A 129 -10.55 54.89 -6.99
N GLU A 130 -9.96 54.45 -5.86
CA GLU A 130 -10.23 55.02 -4.54
C GLU A 130 -9.82 56.51 -4.44
N MET A 131 -8.65 56.86 -4.99
CA MET A 131 -8.21 58.24 -5.05
C MET A 131 -9.12 59.09 -5.95
N MET A 132 -9.56 58.52 -7.09
CA MET A 132 -10.50 59.20 -7.98
C MET A 132 -11.88 59.42 -7.30
N LEU A 133 -12.37 58.40 -6.53
CA LEU A 133 -13.61 58.56 -5.76
C LEU A 133 -13.48 59.68 -4.71
N LYS A 134 -12.36 59.74 -3.98
CA LYS A 134 -12.10 60.83 -3.04
C LYS A 134 -12.12 62.17 -3.72
N ARG A 135 -11.54 62.31 -4.93
CA ARG A 135 -11.58 63.54 -5.74
C ARG A 135 -13.02 63.94 -6.12
N THR A 136 -13.85 62.97 -6.57
CA THR A 136 -15.24 63.24 -6.90
C THR A 136 -16.07 63.64 -5.67
N LEU A 137 -15.75 63.08 -4.51
CA LEU A 137 -16.37 63.47 -3.23
C LEU A 137 -16.05 64.93 -2.88
N VAL A 138 -14.80 65.34 -3.02
CA VAL A 138 -14.40 66.75 -2.81
C VAL A 138 -15.11 67.65 -3.79
N SER A 139 -15.22 67.30 -5.07
CA SER A 139 -15.94 68.02 -6.07
C SER A 139 -17.42 68.18 -5.72
N LEU A 140 -18.07 67.10 -5.28
CA LEU A 140 -19.49 67.16 -4.81
C LEU A 140 -19.66 68.07 -3.62
N ASN A 141 -18.77 67.98 -2.63
CA ASN A 141 -18.82 68.83 -1.46
C ASN A 141 -18.66 70.35 -1.82
N ASN A 142 -17.78 70.65 -2.79
CA ASN A 142 -17.58 71.98 -3.30
C ASN A 142 -18.84 72.50 -4.03
N GLU A 143 -19.49 71.71 -4.89
CA GLU A 143 -20.74 72.09 -5.57
C GLU A 143 -21.91 72.33 -4.56
N ARG A 144 -22.00 71.49 -3.53
CA ARG A 144 -23.00 71.69 -2.44
C ARG A 144 -22.74 72.98 -1.66
N TYR A 145 -21.47 73.30 -1.40
CA TYR A 145 -21.11 74.58 -0.75
C TYR A 145 -21.45 75.76 -1.64
N LEU A 146 -21.11 75.74 -2.94
CA LEU A 146 -21.43 76.77 -3.89
C LEU A 146 -22.94 76.96 -4.07
N ASP A 147 -23.72 75.89 -4.07
CA ASP A 147 -25.23 75.99 -4.08
C ASP A 147 -25.74 76.63 -2.80
N SER A 148 -25.15 76.34 -1.64
CA SER A 148 -25.54 76.91 -0.35
C SER A 148 -25.36 78.41 -0.27
N ILE A 149 -24.43 79.02 -1.04
CA ILE A 149 -24.16 80.44 -1.12
C ILE A 149 -24.78 81.09 -2.36
N GLY A 150 -25.60 80.34 -3.13
CA GLY A 150 -26.23 80.83 -4.36
C GLY A 150 -25.29 80.96 -5.59
N ALA A 151 -24.06 80.40 -5.54
CA ALA A 151 -23.07 80.48 -6.61
C ALA A 151 -23.09 79.28 -7.54
N SER A 152 -23.95 78.29 -7.33
CA SER A 152 -24.11 77.07 -8.21
C SER A 152 -25.63 76.80 -8.39
N THR A 153 -25.95 75.86 -9.27
CA THR A 153 -27.31 75.40 -9.56
C THR A 153 -27.58 74.03 -9.00
N ARG A 154 -28.82 73.76 -8.58
CA ARG A 154 -29.21 72.39 -8.13
C ARG A 154 -28.94 71.29 -9.15
N GLU A 155 -28.95 71.66 -10.45
CA GLU A 155 -28.66 70.72 -11.52
C GLU A 155 -27.17 70.24 -11.46
N LYS A 156 -26.23 71.17 -11.23
CA LYS A 156 -24.81 70.86 -11.06
C LYS A 156 -24.54 70.00 -9.84
N VAL A 157 -25.27 70.30 -8.73
CA VAL A 157 -25.16 69.40 -7.52
C VAL A 157 -25.63 67.96 -7.85
N ARG A 158 -26.80 67.87 -8.54
CA ARG A 158 -27.32 66.54 -8.93
C ARG A 158 -26.41 65.83 -9.87
N GLU A 159 -25.78 66.50 -10.83
CA GLU A 159 -24.77 65.92 -11.72
C GLU A 159 -23.53 65.40 -10.94
N ALA A 160 -23.02 66.16 -9.98
CA ALA A 160 -21.90 65.78 -9.12
C ALA A 160 -22.28 64.61 -8.21
N GLU A 161 -23.51 64.55 -7.69
CA GLU A 161 -24.02 63.39 -6.92
C GLU A 161 -24.11 62.14 -7.75
N LEU A 162 -24.62 62.22 -8.98
CA LEU A 162 -24.68 61.10 -9.90
C LEU A 162 -23.30 60.61 -10.26
N ASN A 163 -22.34 61.51 -10.57
CA ASN A 163 -20.96 61.16 -10.89
C ASN A 163 -20.27 60.45 -9.72
N TYR A 164 -20.45 60.97 -8.48
CA TYR A 164 -19.92 60.31 -7.29
C TYR A 164 -20.53 58.90 -7.11
N THR A 165 -21.84 58.72 -7.24
CA THR A 165 -22.53 57.44 -7.12
C THR A 165 -22.05 56.45 -8.16
N VAL A 166 -21.91 56.86 -9.43
CA VAL A 166 -21.38 56.03 -10.50
C VAL A 166 -19.96 55.57 -10.19
N LYS A 167 -19.09 56.48 -9.74
CA LYS A 167 -17.72 56.17 -9.37
C LYS A 167 -17.64 55.22 -8.17
N GLN A 168 -18.52 55.40 -7.18
CA GLN A 168 -18.61 54.50 -6.04
C GLN A 168 -19.00 53.08 -6.47
N MET A 169 -19.98 52.93 -7.36
CA MET A 169 -20.39 51.61 -7.89
C MET A 169 -19.30 50.96 -8.73
N GLN A 170 -18.57 51.76 -9.55
CA GLN A 170 -17.43 51.26 -10.32
C GLN A 170 -16.33 50.71 -9.42
N LEU A 171 -15.97 51.45 -8.37
CA LEU A 171 -14.98 51.02 -7.40
C LEU A 171 -15.41 49.75 -6.67
N GLU A 172 -16.67 49.65 -6.24
CA GLU A 172 -17.18 48.45 -5.59
C GLU A 172 -17.14 47.24 -6.53
N GLN A 173 -17.52 47.42 -7.80
CA GLN A 173 -17.40 46.38 -8.81
C GLN A 173 -15.94 45.92 -8.99
N LEU A 174 -14.98 46.85 -9.03
CA LEU A 174 -13.55 46.52 -9.16
C LEU A 174 -13.03 45.78 -7.94
N LYS A 175 -13.40 46.21 -6.73
CA LYS A 175 -13.07 45.53 -5.47
C LYS A 175 -13.59 44.07 -5.47
N ARG A 176 -14.83 43.85 -5.88
CA ARG A 176 -15.39 42.49 -6.00
C ARG A 176 -14.64 41.65 -7.02
N LYS A 177 -14.25 42.25 -8.18
CA LYS A 177 -13.41 41.54 -9.18
C LYS A 177 -12.07 41.16 -8.60
N PHE A 178 -11.40 42.03 -7.85
CA PHE A 178 -10.15 41.78 -7.19
C PHE A 178 -10.26 40.63 -6.18
N GLU A 179 -11.25 40.66 -5.28
CA GLU A 179 -11.44 39.56 -4.29
C GLU A 179 -11.78 38.22 -4.96
N ASN A 180 -12.60 38.21 -6.01
CA ASN A 180 -12.91 37.01 -6.77
C ASN A 180 -11.65 36.46 -7.45
N LYS A 181 -10.85 37.32 -8.11
CA LYS A 181 -9.58 36.89 -8.75
C LYS A 181 -8.62 36.32 -7.73
N LYS A 182 -8.48 36.96 -6.55
CA LYS A 182 -7.66 36.52 -5.44
C LYS A 182 -8.06 35.10 -4.95
N SER A 183 -9.37 34.92 -4.71
CA SER A 183 -9.91 33.62 -4.26
C SER A 183 -9.70 32.52 -5.30
N THR A 184 -9.99 32.82 -6.58
CA THR A 184 -9.80 31.86 -7.68
C THR A 184 -8.32 31.50 -7.85
N SER A 185 -7.44 32.50 -7.80
CA SER A 185 -5.98 32.30 -7.91
C SER A 185 -5.41 31.47 -6.74
N GLN A 186 -5.92 31.68 -5.52
CA GLN A 186 -5.53 30.84 -4.37
C GLN A 186 -5.94 29.38 -4.57
N SER A 187 -7.12 29.14 -5.12
CA SER A 187 -7.60 27.79 -5.43
C SER A 187 -6.77 27.14 -6.52
N GLU A 188 -6.37 27.90 -7.54
CA GLU A 188 -5.49 27.45 -8.62
C GLU A 188 -4.10 27.04 -8.11
N ILE A 189 -3.47 27.90 -7.30
CA ILE A 189 -2.18 27.58 -6.65
C ILE A 189 -2.30 26.31 -5.80
N ARG A 190 -3.36 26.20 -5.01
CA ARG A 190 -3.59 25.03 -4.17
C ARG A 190 -3.75 23.74 -4.98
N SER A 191 -4.42 23.81 -6.13
CA SER A 191 -4.53 22.67 -7.04
C SER A 191 -3.16 22.24 -7.56
N LEU A 192 -2.35 23.18 -8.05
CA LEU A 192 -1.00 22.92 -8.53
C LEU A 192 -0.06 22.37 -7.42
N GLU A 193 -0.22 22.87 -6.19
CA GLU A 193 0.50 22.33 -5.02
C GLU A 193 0.13 20.87 -4.71
N LEU A 194 -1.15 20.53 -4.85
CA LEU A 194 -1.63 19.15 -4.67
C LEU A 194 -1.08 18.23 -5.76
N ASP A 195 -1.09 18.69 -7.02
CA ASP A 195 -0.53 17.94 -8.15
C ASP A 195 0.97 17.67 -7.94
N TYR A 196 1.71 18.69 -7.52
CA TYR A 196 3.12 18.55 -7.15
C TYR A 196 3.32 17.54 -5.99
N LYS A 197 2.50 17.60 -4.95
CA LYS A 197 2.57 16.67 -3.81
C LYS A 197 2.29 15.23 -4.24
N ILE A 198 1.34 15.02 -5.14
CA ILE A 198 1.02 13.69 -5.69
C ILE A 198 2.21 13.18 -6.52
N ALA A 199 2.75 14.00 -7.41
CA ALA A 199 3.90 13.64 -8.22
C ALA A 199 5.13 13.31 -7.36
N LYS A 200 5.40 14.11 -6.32
CA LYS A 200 6.47 13.86 -5.35
C LYS A 200 6.29 12.51 -4.63
N ARG A 201 5.07 12.23 -4.15
CA ARG A 201 4.78 10.95 -3.49
C ARG A 201 5.00 9.75 -4.43
N ASN A 202 4.62 9.87 -5.69
CA ASN A 202 4.83 8.83 -6.68
C ASN A 202 6.32 8.60 -6.94
N MET A 203 7.11 9.68 -7.01
CA MET A 203 8.57 9.59 -7.13
C MET A 203 9.19 8.95 -5.87
N ASP A 204 8.76 9.34 -4.67
CA ASP A 204 9.25 8.78 -3.41
C ASP A 204 8.94 7.28 -3.29
N LEU A 205 7.76 6.84 -3.76
CA LEU A 205 7.41 5.42 -3.86
C LEU A 205 8.34 4.67 -4.80
N LEU A 206 8.62 5.23 -5.96
CA LEU A 206 9.55 4.63 -6.92
C LEU A 206 10.97 4.53 -6.36
N PHE A 207 11.42 5.57 -5.64
CA PHE A 207 12.71 5.57 -4.95
C PHE A 207 12.78 4.46 -3.88
N LYS A 208 11.70 4.30 -3.09
CA LYS A 208 11.59 3.22 -2.11
C LYS A 208 11.66 1.85 -2.78
N THR A 209 10.91 1.67 -3.87
CA THR A 209 10.92 0.45 -4.68
C THR A 209 12.32 0.13 -5.23
N LEU A 210 13.08 1.13 -5.67
CA LEU A 210 14.48 0.97 -6.08
C LEU A 210 15.36 0.48 -4.93
N GLY A 211 15.18 1.01 -3.73
CA GLY A 211 15.93 0.58 -2.53
C GLY A 211 15.59 -0.84 -2.08
N GLU A 212 14.34 -1.24 -2.22
CA GLU A 212 13.84 -2.58 -1.85
C GLU A 212 14.07 -3.62 -2.96
N ALA A 213 14.48 -3.21 -4.15
CA ALA A 213 14.67 -4.10 -5.29
C ALA A 213 15.95 -4.97 -5.19
N GLN A 214 16.83 -4.74 -4.22
CA GLN A 214 17.83 -5.71 -3.82
C GLN A 214 17.14 -6.80 -2.99
N VAL A 215 17.08 -8.01 -3.56
CA VAL A 215 16.50 -9.16 -2.88
C VAL A 215 17.49 -9.69 -1.85
N MET A 216 17.22 -9.38 -0.59
CA MET A 216 18.03 -9.79 0.55
C MET A 216 17.31 -10.82 1.39
N ALA A 217 18.08 -11.61 2.15
CA ALA A 217 17.52 -12.57 3.10
C ALA A 217 16.90 -11.84 4.31
N PRO A 218 15.61 -12.11 4.65
CA PRO A 218 14.91 -11.39 5.71
C PRO A 218 15.32 -11.83 7.12
N ARG A 219 15.91 -13.04 7.26
CA ARG A 219 16.37 -13.63 8.52
C ARG A 219 17.66 -14.41 8.36
#